data_5b21a5baaedd1cb5242e1f2cd9b87cbf
#
_entry.id   5b21a5baaedd1cb5242e1f2cd9b87cbf
#
_cell.length_a   1.000
_cell.length_b   1.000
_cell.length_c   1.000
_cell.angle_alpha   90.00
_cell.angle_beta   90.00
_cell.angle_gamma   90.00
#
_symmetry.space_group_name_H-M   'P 1'
#
loop_
_entity.id
_entity.type
_entity.pdbx_description
1 polymer ?
#
loop_
_entity_poly.entity_id
_entity_poly.type
_entity_poly.pdbx_seq_one_letter_code
_entity_poly.pdbx_strand_id
1 'polypeptide(L)'
;PDCYLNGELVEKEIRSLEVSSHVSPIAAVPFVREALVAQQQKMGEEKGIVMDGRDIGTTVFPNAELKIFVTASSHIRAQRRYDELQAKGMPADFDDILKNVEERDYIDTHRETSPLKKAADAITLDNSNMTIPEQKEWLMEQYRKAAAE
;
A
#
# COMPACT_ATOMS: atom_id res chain seq x y z
N PRO A 1 -8.87 8.10 10.65
CA PRO A 1 -7.76 8.64 11.45
C PRO A 1 -7.13 9.80 10.72
N ASP A 2 -6.78 10.84 11.45
CA ASP A 2 -6.16 12.04 10.91
C ASP A 2 -4.63 11.87 10.85
N CYS A 3 -4.02 12.36 9.77
CA CYS A 3 -2.56 12.34 9.59
C CYS A 3 -1.98 13.73 9.87
N TYR A 4 -0.93 13.79 10.67
CA TYR A 4 -0.26 15.03 11.05
C TYR A 4 1.21 15.00 10.63
N LEU A 5 1.70 16.11 10.10
CA LEU A 5 3.11 16.34 9.82
C LEU A 5 3.60 17.53 10.66
N ASN A 6 4.53 17.27 11.58
CA ASN A 6 5.05 18.28 12.51
C ASN A 6 3.95 19.06 13.28
N GLY A 7 2.86 18.37 13.64
CA GLY A 7 1.73 18.94 14.35
C GLY A 7 0.67 19.63 13.47
N GLU A 8 0.88 19.71 12.17
CA GLU A 8 -0.08 20.23 11.18
C GLU A 8 -0.91 19.09 10.59
N LEU A 9 -2.24 19.25 10.55
CA LEU A 9 -3.15 18.29 9.94
C LEU A 9 -3.00 18.31 8.42
N VAL A 10 -2.59 17.18 7.83
CA VAL A 10 -2.33 17.04 6.39
C VAL A 10 -3.15 15.93 5.72
N GLU A 11 -4.16 15.41 6.38
CA GLU A 11 -4.95 14.26 5.89
C GLU A 11 -5.57 14.50 4.50
N LYS A 12 -6.03 15.71 4.21
CA LYS A 12 -6.62 16.07 2.92
C LYS A 12 -5.56 16.20 1.83
N GLU A 13 -4.47 16.87 2.15
CA GLU A 13 -3.37 17.17 1.22
C GLU A 13 -2.69 15.89 0.74
N ILE A 14 -2.43 14.93 1.63
CA ILE A 14 -1.79 13.65 1.28
C ILE A 14 -2.66 12.74 0.40
N ARG A 15 -3.96 13.03 0.27
CA ARG A 15 -4.88 12.29 -0.59
C ARG A 15 -4.99 12.89 -2.00
N SER A 16 -4.39 14.03 -2.24
CA SER A 16 -4.43 14.71 -3.54
C SER A 16 -3.69 13.93 -4.63
N LEU A 17 -4.08 14.15 -5.88
CA LEU A 17 -3.38 13.57 -7.05
C LEU A 17 -1.97 14.16 -7.18
N GLU A 18 -1.78 15.42 -6.82
CA GLU A 18 -0.48 16.09 -6.80
C GLU A 18 0.51 15.36 -5.88
N VAL A 19 0.15 15.11 -4.63
CA VAL A 19 1.02 14.36 -3.70
C VAL A 19 1.20 12.92 -4.20
N SER A 20 0.15 12.27 -4.68
CA SER A 20 0.22 10.90 -5.21
C SER A 20 1.22 10.76 -6.35
N SER A 21 1.36 11.77 -7.21
CA SER A 21 2.33 11.74 -8.33
C SER A 21 3.80 11.85 -7.89
N HIS A 22 4.07 12.32 -6.66
CA HIS A 22 5.42 12.48 -6.13
C HIS A 22 5.88 11.30 -5.24
N VAL A 23 4.95 10.50 -4.72
CA VAL A 23 5.26 9.45 -3.73
C VAL A 23 6.21 8.39 -4.29
N SER A 24 5.88 7.78 -5.43
CA SER A 24 6.70 6.70 -6.00
C SER A 24 8.07 7.17 -6.51
N PRO A 25 8.19 8.32 -7.20
CA PRO A 25 9.50 8.87 -7.53
C PRO A 25 10.41 9.11 -6.32
N ILE A 26 9.88 9.66 -5.23
CA ILE A 26 10.65 9.89 -3.99
C ILE A 26 10.99 8.57 -3.32
N ALA A 27 10.04 7.64 -3.25
CA ALA A 27 10.23 6.32 -2.65
C ALA A 27 11.25 5.43 -3.40
N ALA A 28 11.55 5.75 -4.66
CA ALA A 28 12.57 5.06 -5.46
C ALA A 28 14.00 5.53 -5.15
N VAL A 29 14.18 6.66 -4.47
CA VAL A 29 15.50 7.19 -4.10
C VAL A 29 16.12 6.29 -3.02
N PRO A 30 17.31 5.68 -3.24
CA PRO A 30 17.87 4.64 -2.37
C PRO A 30 17.98 5.05 -0.91
N PHE A 31 18.58 6.19 -0.59
CA PHE A 31 18.77 6.61 0.80
C PHE A 31 17.44 6.93 1.52
N VAL A 32 16.43 7.42 0.79
CA VAL A 32 15.08 7.62 1.33
C VAL A 32 14.45 6.28 1.65
N ARG A 33 14.57 5.32 0.74
CA ARG A 33 14.05 3.97 0.93
C ARG A 33 14.69 3.28 2.13
N GLU A 34 16.00 3.33 2.25
CA GLU A 34 16.75 2.76 3.37
C GLU A 34 16.32 3.36 4.72
N ALA A 35 16.19 4.68 4.80
CA ALA A 35 15.74 5.36 6.02
C ALA A 35 14.31 4.97 6.41
N LEU A 36 13.40 4.86 5.44
CA LEU A 36 12.01 4.45 5.69
C LEU A 36 11.93 2.98 6.10
N VAL A 37 12.68 2.09 5.47
CA VAL A 37 12.75 0.67 5.85
C VAL A 37 13.24 0.52 7.29
N ALA A 38 14.30 1.23 7.67
CA ALA A 38 14.81 1.20 9.04
C ALA A 38 13.77 1.64 10.08
N GLN A 39 13.03 2.70 9.80
CA GLN A 39 11.93 3.16 10.66
C GLN A 39 10.81 2.12 10.77
N GLN A 40 10.40 1.53 9.65
CA GLN A 40 9.36 0.51 9.62
C GLN A 40 9.78 -0.75 10.38
N GLN A 41 11.03 -1.20 10.22
CA GLN A 41 11.56 -2.34 10.96
C GLN A 41 11.55 -2.11 12.47
N LYS A 42 11.93 -0.90 12.89
CA LYS A 42 11.87 -0.51 14.32
C LYS A 42 10.44 -0.56 14.87
N MET A 43 9.43 -0.18 14.09
CA MET A 43 8.03 -0.26 14.50
C MET A 43 7.56 -1.70 14.75
N GLY A 44 8.20 -2.69 14.14
CA GLY A 44 7.86 -4.10 14.26
C GLY A 44 8.64 -4.89 15.32
N GLU A 45 9.59 -4.27 16.02
CA GLU A 45 10.45 -4.97 17.00
C GLU A 45 9.64 -5.65 18.13
N GLU A 46 8.57 -5.03 18.59
CA GLU A 46 7.70 -5.57 19.63
C GLU A 46 6.62 -6.52 19.10
N LYS A 47 6.57 -6.75 17.79
CA LYS A 47 5.52 -7.54 17.13
C LYS A 47 4.09 -7.01 17.36
N GLY A 48 3.07 -7.83 17.04
CA GLY A 48 1.67 -7.46 17.24
C GLY A 48 1.19 -6.34 16.32
N ILE A 49 1.82 -6.17 15.15
CA ILE A 49 1.49 -5.15 14.17
C ILE A 49 1.00 -5.75 12.85
N VAL A 50 0.22 -4.95 12.14
CA VAL A 50 -0.11 -5.18 10.73
C VAL A 50 0.38 -3.97 9.94
N MET A 51 1.09 -4.21 8.85
CA MET A 51 1.64 -3.15 8.01
C MET A 51 1.38 -3.44 6.54
N ASP A 52 0.98 -2.43 5.79
CA ASP A 52 0.80 -2.50 4.34
C ASP A 52 1.82 -1.63 3.60
N GLY A 53 2.16 -2.03 2.39
CA GLY A 53 3.10 -1.30 1.54
C GLY A 53 3.54 -2.14 0.34
N ARG A 54 4.58 -1.68 -0.36
CA ARG A 54 5.08 -2.30 -1.60
C ARG A 54 6.10 -3.40 -1.35
N ASP A 55 6.89 -3.28 -0.31
CA ASP A 55 8.05 -4.12 -0.01
C ASP A 55 8.04 -4.69 1.43
N ILE A 56 6.88 -4.68 2.08
CA ILE A 56 6.75 -5.08 3.49
C ILE A 56 7.15 -6.54 3.68
N GLY A 57 6.60 -7.45 2.91
CA GLY A 57 6.86 -8.89 3.06
C GLY A 57 8.17 -9.38 2.41
N THR A 58 8.86 -8.52 1.64
CA THR A 58 10.13 -8.88 0.97
C THR A 58 11.34 -8.23 1.61
N THR A 59 11.22 -6.96 2.02
CA THR A 59 12.35 -6.15 2.50
C THR A 59 12.20 -5.76 3.96
N VAL A 60 11.04 -5.24 4.36
CA VAL A 60 10.85 -4.71 5.72
C VAL A 60 10.73 -5.85 6.74
N PHE A 61 9.82 -6.78 6.50
CA PHE A 61 9.58 -7.95 7.35
C PHE A 61 9.63 -9.26 6.56
N PRO A 62 10.84 -9.67 6.09
CA PRO A 62 10.99 -10.90 5.31
C PRO A 62 10.63 -12.18 6.10
N ASN A 63 10.60 -12.09 7.43
CA ASN A 63 10.25 -13.18 8.35
C ASN A 63 8.87 -12.98 9.02
N ALA A 64 7.98 -12.19 8.43
CA ALA A 64 6.62 -12.03 8.93
C ALA A 64 5.88 -13.38 8.92
N GLU A 65 5.13 -13.65 9.97
CA GLU A 65 4.35 -14.88 10.17
C GLU A 65 3.24 -15.04 9.13
N LEU A 66 2.66 -13.93 8.66
CA LEU A 66 1.65 -13.92 7.62
C LEU A 66 1.98 -12.84 6.59
N LYS A 67 2.07 -13.23 5.32
CA LYS A 67 2.27 -12.32 4.20
C LYS A 67 1.13 -12.47 3.20
N ILE A 68 0.50 -11.37 2.88
CA ILE A 68 -0.59 -11.32 1.90
C ILE A 68 -0.22 -10.36 0.79
N PHE A 69 -0.22 -10.86 -0.44
CA PHE A 69 -0.02 -10.07 -1.64
C PHE A 69 -1.38 -9.72 -2.24
N VAL A 70 -1.78 -8.46 -2.06
CA VAL A 70 -3.07 -7.95 -2.55
C VAL A 70 -2.93 -7.48 -3.99
N THR A 71 -3.83 -7.90 -4.86
CA THR A 71 -3.87 -7.51 -6.26
C THR A 71 -5.27 -7.15 -6.73
N ALA A 72 -5.35 -6.23 -7.67
CA ALA A 72 -6.52 -5.90 -8.47
C ALA A 72 -6.03 -5.20 -9.75
N SER A 73 -6.84 -5.20 -10.83
CA SER A 73 -6.47 -4.50 -12.06
C SER A 73 -6.28 -3.00 -11.83
N SER A 74 -5.44 -2.35 -12.64
CA SER A 74 -5.23 -0.89 -12.57
C SER A 74 -6.54 -0.12 -12.75
N HIS A 75 -7.40 -0.59 -13.65
CA HIS A 75 -8.71 0.01 -13.91
C HIS A 75 -9.61 -0.03 -12.67
N ILE A 76 -9.71 -1.17 -11.98
CA ILE A 76 -10.52 -1.30 -10.75
C ILE A 76 -9.96 -0.41 -9.64
N ARG A 77 -8.64 -0.36 -9.46
CA ARG A 77 -8.00 0.51 -8.48
C ARG A 77 -8.21 1.99 -8.79
N ALA A 78 -8.14 2.38 -10.06
CA ALA A 78 -8.44 3.73 -10.50
C ALA A 78 -9.91 4.10 -10.26
N GLN A 79 -10.86 3.18 -10.52
CA GLN A 79 -12.27 3.40 -10.25
C GLN A 79 -12.54 3.60 -8.77
N ARG A 80 -11.98 2.75 -7.91
CA ARG A 80 -12.09 2.90 -6.44
C ARG A 80 -11.56 4.26 -5.96
N ARG A 81 -10.43 4.69 -6.52
CA ARG A 81 -9.84 5.99 -6.19
C ARG A 81 -10.69 7.16 -6.68
N TYR A 82 -11.25 7.05 -7.87
CA TYR A 82 -12.17 8.03 -8.43
C TYR A 82 -13.40 8.18 -7.52
N ASP A 83 -14.04 7.06 -7.14
CA ASP A 83 -15.22 7.05 -6.29
C ASP A 83 -14.91 7.64 -4.89
N GLU A 84 -13.76 7.32 -4.32
CA GLU A 84 -13.31 7.88 -3.04
C GLU A 84 -13.15 9.41 -3.10
N LEU A 85 -12.50 9.92 -4.14
CA LEU A 85 -12.31 11.36 -4.32
C LEU A 85 -13.64 12.08 -4.56
N GLN A 86 -14.54 11.49 -5.35
CA GLN A 86 -15.88 12.01 -5.57
C GLN A 86 -16.67 12.09 -4.25
N ALA A 87 -16.64 11.03 -3.44
CA ALA A 87 -17.32 10.99 -2.14
C ALA A 87 -16.78 12.03 -1.16
N LYS A 88 -15.50 12.41 -1.26
CA LYS A 88 -14.87 13.46 -0.45
C LYS A 88 -15.03 14.87 -1.03
N GLY A 89 -15.71 15.03 -2.17
CA GLY A 89 -15.87 16.31 -2.85
C GLY A 89 -14.56 16.88 -3.41
N MET A 90 -13.55 16.03 -3.64
CA MET A 90 -12.27 16.40 -4.22
C MET A 90 -12.30 16.32 -5.74
N PRO A 91 -11.53 17.19 -6.46
CA PRO A 91 -11.41 17.09 -7.91
C PRO A 91 -10.91 15.72 -8.33
N ALA A 92 -11.57 15.10 -9.31
CA ALA A 92 -11.22 13.80 -9.83
C ALA A 92 -11.49 13.71 -11.33
N ASP A 93 -10.48 13.26 -12.08
CA ASP A 93 -10.58 12.84 -13.48
C ASP A 93 -10.11 11.39 -13.56
N PHE A 94 -10.94 10.51 -14.11
CA PHE A 94 -10.66 9.07 -14.15
C PHE A 94 -9.39 8.75 -14.96
N ASP A 95 -9.20 9.38 -16.11
CA ASP A 95 -8.05 9.10 -16.98
C ASP A 95 -6.75 9.54 -16.33
N ASP A 96 -6.73 10.68 -15.66
CA ASP A 96 -5.57 11.14 -14.87
C ASP A 96 -5.26 10.20 -13.71
N ILE A 97 -6.28 9.71 -13.02
CA ILE A 97 -6.12 8.74 -11.93
C ILE A 97 -5.59 7.41 -12.46
N LEU A 98 -6.14 6.89 -13.55
CA LEU A 98 -5.67 5.64 -14.16
C LEU A 98 -4.21 5.75 -14.60
N LYS A 99 -3.85 6.84 -15.27
CA LYS A 99 -2.47 7.12 -15.66
C LYS A 99 -1.55 7.18 -14.45
N ASN A 100 -1.94 7.85 -13.37
CA ASN A 100 -1.17 7.92 -12.13
C ASN A 100 -0.99 6.53 -11.49
N VAL A 101 -2.03 5.71 -11.46
CA VAL A 101 -1.97 4.33 -10.96
C VAL A 101 -0.96 3.50 -11.75
N GLU A 102 -1.02 3.55 -13.07
CA GLU A 102 -0.13 2.79 -13.96
C GLU A 102 1.32 3.27 -13.88
N GLU A 103 1.55 4.58 -13.84
CA GLU A 103 2.90 5.16 -13.66
C GLU A 103 3.52 4.75 -12.32
N ARG A 104 2.75 4.77 -11.24
CA ARG A 104 3.22 4.32 -9.92
C ARG A 104 3.52 2.84 -9.90
N ASP A 105 2.67 2.00 -10.48
CA ASP A 105 2.92 0.57 -10.60
C ASP A 105 4.23 0.29 -11.35
N TYR A 106 4.46 1.02 -12.44
CA TYR A 106 5.70 0.88 -13.20
C TYR A 106 6.92 1.25 -12.37
N ILE A 107 6.90 2.41 -11.71
CA ILE A 107 8.02 2.87 -10.85
C ILE A 107 8.26 1.88 -9.70
N ASP A 108 7.20 1.50 -9.00
CA ASP A 108 7.30 0.65 -7.81
C ASP A 108 7.80 -0.75 -8.14
N THR A 109 7.45 -1.29 -9.32
CA THR A 109 7.89 -2.63 -9.75
C THR A 109 9.28 -2.65 -10.42
N HIS A 110 9.75 -1.52 -10.98
CA HIS A 110 11.01 -1.43 -11.73
C HIS A 110 12.12 -0.69 -10.98
N ARG A 111 11.86 -0.13 -9.79
CA ARG A 111 12.91 0.54 -9.01
C ARG A 111 13.98 -0.46 -8.57
N GLU A 112 15.23 -0.01 -8.50
CA GLU A 112 16.39 -0.86 -8.15
C GLU A 112 16.35 -1.30 -6.68
N THR A 113 15.97 -0.38 -5.78
CA THR A 113 15.95 -0.65 -4.33
C THR A 113 14.55 -1.08 -3.89
N SER A 114 14.44 -2.30 -3.36
CA SER A 114 13.21 -2.86 -2.78
C SER A 114 11.99 -2.74 -3.70
N PRO A 115 12.02 -3.30 -4.92
CA PRO A 115 10.88 -3.21 -5.84
C PRO A 115 9.65 -3.94 -5.29
N LEU A 116 8.46 -3.52 -5.75
CA LEU A 116 7.22 -4.24 -5.49
C LEU A 116 7.28 -5.61 -6.18
N LYS A 117 7.29 -6.65 -5.39
CA LYS A 117 7.16 -8.04 -5.85
C LYS A 117 6.53 -8.91 -4.78
N LYS A 118 5.87 -9.98 -5.20
CA LYS A 118 5.32 -10.98 -4.29
C LYS A 118 6.43 -11.77 -3.62
N ALA A 119 6.41 -11.87 -2.29
CA ALA A 119 7.26 -12.79 -1.56
C ALA A 119 6.89 -14.25 -1.90
N ALA A 120 7.87 -15.17 -1.89
CA ALA A 120 7.65 -16.57 -2.26
C ALA A 120 6.62 -17.26 -1.36
N ASP A 121 6.58 -16.88 -0.09
CA ASP A 121 5.67 -17.39 0.94
C ASP A 121 4.39 -16.56 1.12
N ALA A 122 4.14 -15.58 0.25
CA ALA A 122 2.94 -14.75 0.35
C ALA A 122 1.71 -15.41 -0.28
N ILE A 123 0.58 -15.32 0.41
CA ILE A 123 -0.73 -15.72 -0.10
C ILE A 123 -1.29 -14.60 -0.97
N THR A 124 -1.78 -14.92 -2.16
CA THR A 124 -2.38 -13.91 -3.04
C THR A 124 -3.84 -13.69 -2.71
N LEU A 125 -4.21 -12.42 -2.54
CA LEU A 125 -5.59 -11.96 -2.48
C LEU A 125 -5.89 -11.11 -3.70
N ASP A 126 -6.66 -11.62 -4.64
CA ASP A 126 -7.28 -10.82 -5.69
C ASP A 126 -8.62 -10.29 -5.18
N ASN A 127 -8.67 -9.00 -4.88
CA ASN A 127 -9.87 -8.35 -4.34
C ASN A 127 -10.70 -7.62 -5.41
N SER A 128 -10.46 -7.89 -6.69
CA SER A 128 -11.13 -7.21 -7.80
C SER A 128 -12.65 -7.24 -7.70
N ASN A 129 -13.22 -8.36 -7.27
CA ASN A 129 -14.66 -8.60 -7.18
C ASN A 129 -15.15 -8.77 -5.74
N MET A 130 -14.36 -8.35 -4.75
CA MET A 130 -14.73 -8.48 -3.34
C MET A 130 -15.24 -7.15 -2.79
N THR A 131 -16.28 -7.23 -1.97
CA THR A 131 -16.69 -6.14 -1.09
C THR A 131 -15.71 -5.98 0.08
N ILE A 132 -15.75 -4.83 0.74
CA ILE A 132 -14.91 -4.58 1.93
C ILE A 132 -15.20 -5.61 3.06
N PRO A 133 -16.45 -5.94 3.39
CA PRO A 133 -16.74 -7.00 4.37
C PRO A 133 -16.18 -8.37 4.00
N GLU A 134 -16.35 -8.81 2.76
CA GLU A 134 -15.80 -10.09 2.28
C GLU A 134 -14.28 -10.14 2.37
N GLN A 135 -13.61 -9.06 1.96
CA GLN A 135 -12.16 -8.94 2.08
C GLN A 135 -11.72 -9.01 3.56
N LYS A 136 -12.43 -8.30 4.44
CA LYS A 136 -12.13 -8.33 5.88
C LYS A 136 -12.27 -9.73 6.47
N GLU A 137 -13.33 -10.44 6.13
CA GLU A 137 -13.55 -11.80 6.62
C GLU A 137 -12.47 -12.76 6.13
N TRP A 138 -12.11 -12.70 4.84
CA TRP A 138 -11.02 -13.47 4.28
C TRP A 138 -9.68 -13.21 5.00
N LEU A 139 -9.34 -11.94 5.23
CA LEU A 139 -8.12 -11.54 5.96
C LEU A 139 -8.12 -12.09 7.39
N MET A 140 -9.25 -12.00 8.09
CA MET A 140 -9.39 -12.54 9.44
C MET A 140 -9.28 -14.06 9.49
N GLU A 141 -9.74 -14.75 8.47
CA GLU A 141 -9.57 -16.21 8.35
C GLU A 141 -8.08 -16.58 8.21
N GLN A 142 -7.32 -15.88 7.33
CA GLN A 142 -5.89 -16.13 7.19
C GLN A 142 -5.14 -15.82 8.49
N TYR A 143 -5.49 -14.71 9.16
CA TYR A 143 -4.90 -14.39 10.46
C TYR A 143 -5.16 -15.49 11.51
N ARG A 144 -6.37 -15.99 11.62
CA ARG A 144 -6.70 -17.08 12.57
C ARG A 144 -5.92 -18.35 12.28
N LYS A 145 -5.71 -18.69 11.01
CA LYS A 145 -4.88 -19.83 10.59
C LYS A 145 -3.44 -19.65 11.03
N ALA A 146 -2.84 -18.50 10.72
CA ALA A 146 -1.46 -18.21 11.09
C ALA A 146 -1.25 -18.09 12.61
N ALA A 147 -2.23 -17.59 13.35
CA ALA A 147 -2.17 -17.45 14.81
C ALA A 147 -2.42 -18.78 15.56
N ALA A 148 -2.89 -19.83 14.87
CA ALA A 148 -3.12 -21.15 15.47
C ALA A 148 -1.88 -22.08 15.38
N GLU A 149 -0.87 -21.69 14.59
CA GLU A 149 0.42 -22.39 14.46
C GLU A 149 1.42 -21.91 15.55
#